data_85072371031304b7ce29b3603b776d7e
#
_entry.id   85072371031304b7ce29b3603b776d7e
#
_cell.length_a   1.000
_cell.length_b   1.000
_cell.length_c   1.000
_cell.angle_alpha   90.00
_cell.angle_beta   90.00
_cell.angle_gamma   90.00
#
_symmetry.space_group_name_H-M   'P 1'
#
loop_
_entity.id
_entity.type
_entity.pdbx_description
1 polymer ?
#
loop_
_entity_poly.entity_id
_entity_poly.type
_entity_poly.pdbx_seq_one_letter_code
_entity_poly.pdbx_strand_id
1 'polypeptide(L)'
;MDLQISVFLLFVLFTAGHSFSCYECMGLTGSCADQKVKTCPSGTSKCMSLTTAVQAGGISAKVKVKDCAADCASGSMNIGIGKTSLACCNTDQCNVQDAPDPSNVPNGKTCYYCDGQSCLNTVSCSGSEDRCFKATGSSGGQSVVVKGCLSKSSCDAATSVGDVQGASCCEGNLCNGAQSVTQSFLFLCCSLLSFILLH
;
A
#
# COMPACT_ATOMS: atom_id res chain seq x y z
N MET A 1 -11.10 54.93 -13.34
CA MET A 1 -11.84 53.78 -12.77
C MET A 1 -11.61 52.50 -13.57
N ASP A 2 -11.28 52.61 -14.85
CA ASP A 2 -11.20 51.41 -15.73
C ASP A 2 -9.94 50.56 -15.57
N LEU A 3 -8.79 51.16 -15.20
CA LEU A 3 -7.54 50.44 -15.04
C LEU A 3 -7.54 49.51 -13.83
N GLN A 4 -8.15 49.88 -12.72
CA GLN A 4 -8.27 49.04 -11.51
C GLN A 4 -9.23 47.88 -11.74
N ILE A 5 -10.30 48.05 -12.50
CA ILE A 5 -11.26 46.98 -12.84
C ILE A 5 -10.59 46.00 -13.81
N SER A 6 -9.80 46.46 -14.78
CA SER A 6 -9.05 45.58 -15.69
C SER A 6 -7.98 44.73 -14.97
N VAL A 7 -7.26 45.33 -14.01
CA VAL A 7 -6.27 44.60 -13.20
C VAL A 7 -6.95 43.57 -12.31
N PHE A 8 -8.11 43.89 -11.72
CA PHE A 8 -8.88 42.96 -10.90
C PHE A 8 -9.46 41.79 -11.72
N LEU A 9 -9.99 42.08 -12.92
CA LEU A 9 -10.44 41.04 -13.86
C LEU A 9 -9.30 40.16 -14.34
N LEU A 10 -8.10 40.70 -14.60
CA LEU A 10 -6.92 39.92 -14.91
C LEU A 10 -6.52 39.01 -13.74
N PHE A 11 -6.54 39.51 -12.50
CA PHE A 11 -6.27 38.68 -11.31
C PHE A 11 -7.29 37.53 -11.13
N VAL A 12 -8.57 37.78 -11.38
CA VAL A 12 -9.63 36.76 -11.29
C VAL A 12 -9.49 35.71 -12.40
N LEU A 13 -9.01 36.08 -13.57
CA LEU A 13 -8.75 35.14 -14.67
C LEU A 13 -7.50 34.25 -14.42
N PHE A 14 -6.52 34.74 -13.65
CA PHE A 14 -5.35 33.96 -13.28
C PHE A 14 -5.57 33.03 -12.06
N THR A 15 -6.65 33.19 -11.32
CA THR A 15 -7.07 32.27 -10.25
C THR A 15 -8.04 31.18 -10.74
N ALA A 16 -8.15 30.96 -12.05
CA ALA A 16 -8.72 29.71 -12.56
C ALA A 16 -7.81 28.58 -12.07
N GLY A 17 -8.12 28.05 -10.89
CA GLY A 17 -7.34 27.02 -10.24
C GLY A 17 -7.13 25.88 -11.22
N HIS A 18 -5.88 25.60 -11.56
CA HIS A 18 -5.53 24.42 -12.33
C HIS A 18 -6.08 23.22 -11.56
N SER A 19 -7.17 22.64 -12.05
CA SER A 19 -7.71 21.41 -11.52
C SER A 19 -6.73 20.29 -11.86
N PHE A 20 -6.17 19.69 -10.83
CA PHE A 20 -5.26 18.56 -10.98
C PHE A 20 -5.95 17.41 -11.70
N SER A 21 -5.31 16.79 -12.67
CA SER A 21 -5.88 15.71 -13.46
C SER A 21 -4.90 14.54 -13.59
N CYS A 22 -5.46 13.34 -13.69
CA CYS A 22 -4.70 12.09 -13.88
C CYS A 22 -5.35 11.26 -15.00
N TYR A 23 -4.62 10.29 -15.51
CA TYR A 23 -5.26 9.25 -16.30
C TYR A 23 -6.01 8.29 -15.38
N GLU A 24 -7.21 7.89 -15.80
CA GLU A 24 -8.07 6.89 -15.18
C GLU A 24 -8.16 5.67 -16.08
N CYS A 25 -8.04 4.49 -15.51
CA CYS A 25 -8.23 3.21 -16.18
C CYS A 25 -8.49 2.10 -15.16
N MET A 26 -9.32 1.14 -15.53
CA MET A 26 -9.48 -0.15 -14.86
C MET A 26 -9.39 -1.27 -15.89
N GLY A 27 -8.20 -1.78 -16.09
CA GLY A 27 -7.90 -2.85 -17.06
C GLY A 27 -7.89 -4.23 -16.40
N LEU A 28 -9.02 -4.92 -16.37
CA LEU A 28 -9.15 -6.27 -15.78
C LEU A 28 -8.44 -7.35 -16.61
N THR A 29 -8.11 -7.05 -17.86
CA THR A 29 -7.37 -7.94 -18.77
C THR A 29 -5.89 -7.58 -18.87
N GLY A 30 -5.39 -6.72 -17.98
CA GLY A 30 -3.99 -6.28 -17.97
C GLY A 30 -3.64 -5.19 -18.98
N SER A 31 -4.63 -4.49 -19.55
CA SER A 31 -4.42 -3.39 -20.47
C SER A 31 -5.12 -2.10 -20.02
N CYS A 32 -4.44 -0.97 -20.17
CA CYS A 32 -4.96 0.39 -19.99
C CYS A 32 -4.85 1.21 -21.30
N ALA A 33 -5.02 0.56 -22.44
CA ALA A 33 -4.94 1.23 -23.75
C ALA A 33 -6.00 2.34 -23.91
N ASP A 34 -7.18 2.16 -23.29
CA ASP A 34 -8.32 3.09 -23.37
C ASP A 34 -8.39 4.04 -22.15
N GLN A 35 -7.24 4.38 -21.56
CA GLN A 35 -7.18 5.31 -20.44
C GLN A 35 -7.78 6.68 -20.79
N LYS A 36 -8.47 7.31 -19.85
CA LYS A 36 -9.11 8.62 -20.00
C LYS A 36 -8.52 9.61 -19.01
N VAL A 37 -8.57 10.90 -19.37
CA VAL A 37 -8.21 11.96 -18.43
C VAL A 37 -9.38 12.20 -17.48
N LYS A 38 -9.09 12.22 -16.17
CA LYS A 38 -10.02 12.50 -15.09
C LYS A 38 -9.53 13.70 -14.32
N THR A 39 -10.41 14.67 -14.09
CA THR A 39 -10.16 15.75 -13.13
C THR A 39 -10.26 15.19 -11.72
N CYS A 40 -9.22 15.39 -10.93
CA CYS A 40 -9.15 14.88 -9.58
C CYS A 40 -9.99 15.70 -8.60
N PRO A 41 -10.56 15.06 -7.56
CA PRO A 41 -11.22 15.79 -6.48
C PRO A 41 -10.28 16.76 -5.76
N SER A 42 -10.87 17.80 -5.14
CA SER A 42 -10.10 18.75 -4.32
C SER A 42 -9.37 18.01 -3.18
N GLY A 43 -8.12 18.40 -2.92
CA GLY A 43 -7.25 17.75 -1.94
C GLY A 43 -6.46 16.55 -2.48
N THR A 44 -6.64 16.19 -3.75
CA THR A 44 -5.84 15.18 -4.43
C THR A 44 -4.68 15.85 -5.15
N SER A 45 -3.46 15.39 -4.91
CA SER A 45 -2.23 15.99 -5.44
C SER A 45 -1.30 14.99 -6.10
N LYS A 46 -1.73 13.74 -6.22
CA LYS A 46 -0.94 12.66 -6.82
C LYS A 46 -1.76 11.86 -7.82
N CYS A 47 -1.07 11.33 -8.82
CA CYS A 47 -1.61 10.30 -9.70
C CYS A 47 -0.97 8.96 -9.33
N MET A 48 -1.73 7.89 -9.47
CA MET A 48 -1.24 6.53 -9.25
C MET A 48 -1.42 5.65 -10.49
N SER A 49 -0.51 4.71 -10.65
CA SER A 49 -0.64 3.53 -11.51
C SER A 49 -0.37 2.30 -10.67
N LEU A 50 -1.21 1.28 -10.80
CA LEU A 50 -1.10 0.03 -10.08
C LEU A 50 -1.17 -1.13 -11.06
N THR A 51 -0.25 -2.09 -10.93
CA THR A 51 -0.26 -3.36 -11.65
C THR A 51 -0.28 -4.49 -10.63
N THR A 52 -1.34 -5.29 -10.64
CA THR A 52 -1.51 -6.46 -9.77
C THR A 52 -1.48 -7.73 -10.60
N ALA A 53 -0.63 -8.67 -10.21
CA ALA A 53 -0.62 -10.04 -10.73
C ALA A 53 -1.16 -10.97 -9.64
N VAL A 54 -2.22 -11.69 -9.95
CA VAL A 54 -2.86 -12.68 -9.06
C VAL A 54 -2.57 -14.07 -9.58
N GLN A 55 -2.19 -14.97 -8.68
CA GLN A 55 -2.02 -16.39 -8.96
C GLN A 55 -2.73 -17.19 -7.86
N ALA A 56 -3.88 -17.72 -8.17
CA ALA A 56 -4.67 -18.52 -7.22
C ALA A 56 -5.37 -19.68 -7.95
N GLY A 57 -5.25 -20.91 -7.42
CA GLY A 57 -5.98 -22.07 -7.92
C GLY A 57 -5.69 -22.42 -9.41
N GLY A 58 -4.48 -22.13 -9.90
CA GLY A 58 -4.12 -22.34 -11.31
C GLY A 58 -4.58 -21.23 -12.26
N ILE A 59 -5.24 -20.20 -11.75
CA ILE A 59 -5.66 -19.01 -12.51
C ILE A 59 -4.57 -17.95 -12.34
N SER A 60 -4.12 -17.39 -13.47
CA SER A 60 -3.25 -16.21 -13.51
C SER A 60 -4.02 -15.06 -14.13
N ALA A 61 -4.14 -13.96 -13.41
CA ALA A 61 -4.78 -12.74 -13.89
C ALA A 61 -3.90 -11.52 -13.63
N LYS A 62 -3.94 -10.55 -14.52
CA LYS A 62 -3.26 -9.27 -14.36
C LYS A 62 -4.31 -8.16 -14.43
N VAL A 63 -4.28 -7.27 -13.45
CA VAL A 63 -5.16 -6.11 -13.35
C VAL A 63 -4.30 -4.86 -13.32
N LYS A 64 -4.69 -3.84 -14.08
CA LYS A 64 -4.07 -2.52 -14.07
C LYS A 64 -5.10 -1.47 -13.69
N VAL A 65 -4.70 -0.56 -12.81
CA VAL A 65 -5.56 0.55 -12.37
C VAL A 65 -4.75 1.84 -12.42
N LYS A 66 -5.37 2.90 -12.89
CA LYS A 66 -4.86 4.27 -12.82
C LYS A 66 -5.93 5.16 -12.26
N ASP A 67 -5.55 6.07 -11.38
CA ASP A 67 -6.49 7.02 -10.78
C ASP A 67 -5.75 8.18 -10.09
N CYS A 68 -6.54 9.11 -9.57
CA CYS A 68 -6.11 10.13 -8.63
C CYS A 68 -5.86 9.52 -7.25
N ALA A 69 -4.89 10.04 -6.52
CA ALA A 69 -4.62 9.63 -5.14
C ALA A 69 -4.39 10.86 -4.27
N ALA A 70 -4.99 10.88 -3.07
CA ALA A 70 -4.75 11.96 -2.10
C ALA A 70 -3.32 11.87 -1.56
N ASP A 71 -2.90 10.66 -1.19
CA ASP A 71 -1.52 10.31 -0.87
C ASP A 71 -1.20 8.91 -1.38
N CYS A 72 0.01 8.73 -1.85
CA CYS A 72 0.55 7.42 -2.22
C CYS A 72 2.07 7.46 -2.29
N ALA A 73 2.70 6.31 -2.11
CA ALA A 73 4.13 6.11 -2.27
C ALA A 73 4.40 4.96 -3.24
N SER A 74 5.32 5.18 -4.18
CA SER A 74 5.74 4.12 -5.11
C SER A 74 6.38 2.96 -4.35
N GLY A 75 6.04 1.73 -4.73
CA GLY A 75 6.56 0.55 -4.07
C GLY A 75 5.92 -0.73 -4.56
N SER A 76 6.12 -1.82 -3.82
CA SER A 76 5.57 -3.12 -4.14
C SER A 76 5.06 -3.85 -2.90
N MET A 77 4.14 -4.77 -3.12
CA MET A 77 3.50 -5.60 -2.10
C MET A 77 3.34 -7.04 -2.63
N ASN A 78 3.56 -8.02 -1.76
CA ASN A 78 3.34 -9.42 -2.05
C ASN A 78 2.63 -10.09 -0.88
N ILE A 79 1.41 -10.53 -1.11
CA ILE A 79 0.55 -11.21 -0.12
C ILE A 79 0.46 -12.71 -0.34
N GLY A 80 1.39 -13.30 -1.08
CA GLY A 80 1.44 -14.73 -1.41
C GLY A 80 0.53 -15.12 -2.57
N ILE A 81 -0.75 -14.79 -2.49
CA ILE A 81 -1.74 -15.05 -3.55
C ILE A 81 -1.76 -13.97 -4.64
N GLY A 82 -1.08 -12.87 -4.41
CA GLY A 82 -1.00 -11.76 -5.37
C GLY A 82 0.17 -10.84 -5.08
N LYS A 83 0.70 -10.25 -6.16
CA LYS A 83 1.76 -9.25 -6.11
C LYS A 83 1.29 -7.98 -6.77
N THR A 84 1.64 -6.84 -6.19
CA THR A 84 1.25 -5.53 -6.68
C THR A 84 2.46 -4.62 -6.78
N SER A 85 2.53 -3.87 -7.87
CA SER A 85 3.46 -2.77 -8.06
C SER A 85 2.67 -1.48 -8.16
N LEU A 86 3.08 -0.46 -7.42
CA LEU A 86 2.46 0.86 -7.36
C LEU A 86 3.48 1.92 -7.78
N ALA A 87 3.11 2.77 -8.73
CA ALA A 87 3.85 3.95 -9.12
C ALA A 87 3.01 5.20 -8.85
N CYS A 88 3.59 6.16 -8.14
CA CYS A 88 2.97 7.43 -7.77
C CYS A 88 3.77 8.60 -8.32
N CYS A 89 3.10 9.65 -8.75
CA CYS A 89 3.71 10.88 -9.24
C CYS A 89 2.83 12.08 -8.88
N ASN A 90 3.40 13.29 -8.93
CA ASN A 90 2.80 14.50 -8.37
C ASN A 90 2.66 15.65 -9.37
N THR A 91 2.71 15.36 -10.66
CA THR A 91 2.46 16.34 -11.73
C THR A 91 1.22 15.95 -12.51
N ASP A 92 0.63 16.92 -13.19
CA ASP A 92 -0.59 16.75 -13.97
C ASP A 92 -0.41 15.65 -15.02
N GLN A 93 -1.33 14.68 -15.09
CA GLN A 93 -1.34 13.56 -16.04
C GLN A 93 -0.04 12.74 -16.09
N CYS A 94 0.73 12.68 -15.00
CA CYS A 94 2.02 12.01 -14.98
C CYS A 94 1.95 10.46 -15.03
N ASN A 95 0.79 9.86 -14.76
CA ASN A 95 0.58 8.41 -14.77
C ASN A 95 0.25 7.84 -16.17
N VAL A 96 0.85 8.42 -17.23
CA VAL A 96 0.71 7.91 -18.60
C VAL A 96 1.15 6.45 -18.70
N GLN A 97 2.31 6.16 -18.11
CA GLN A 97 2.86 4.80 -18.10
C GLN A 97 2.18 3.94 -17.04
N ASP A 98 2.09 2.66 -17.33
CA ASP A 98 1.65 1.68 -16.34
C ASP A 98 2.74 1.50 -15.27
N ALA A 99 2.32 1.14 -14.05
CA ALA A 99 3.28 0.63 -13.08
C ALA A 99 3.96 -0.63 -13.63
N PRO A 100 5.25 -0.83 -13.36
CA PRO A 100 5.98 -2.01 -13.86
C PRO A 100 5.33 -3.29 -13.34
N ASP A 101 5.54 -4.39 -14.05
CA ASP A 101 5.13 -5.69 -13.55
C ASP A 101 5.85 -6.00 -12.22
N PRO A 102 5.14 -6.57 -11.23
CA PRO A 102 5.75 -6.94 -9.96
C PRO A 102 6.95 -7.88 -10.17
N SER A 103 8.04 -7.61 -9.46
CA SER A 103 9.26 -8.42 -9.54
C SER A 103 9.00 -9.87 -9.09
N ASN A 104 9.62 -10.81 -9.77
CA ASN A 104 9.66 -12.22 -9.36
C ASN A 104 11.05 -12.64 -8.89
N VAL A 105 12.02 -11.71 -8.82
CA VAL A 105 13.39 -12.00 -8.35
C VAL A 105 13.40 -11.93 -6.83
N PRO A 106 13.58 -13.07 -6.13
CA PRO A 106 13.66 -13.09 -4.66
C PRO A 106 14.81 -12.22 -4.15
N ASN A 107 14.58 -11.53 -3.04
CA ASN A 107 15.58 -10.66 -2.41
C ASN A 107 16.17 -11.25 -1.12
N GLY A 108 15.86 -12.51 -0.80
CA GLY A 108 16.35 -13.22 0.38
C GLY A 108 15.52 -13.01 1.65
N LYS A 109 14.51 -12.10 1.63
CA LYS A 109 13.58 -11.92 2.73
C LYS A 109 12.40 -12.86 2.62
N THR A 110 11.88 -13.32 3.77
CA THR A 110 10.70 -14.17 3.87
C THR A 110 9.75 -13.62 4.92
N CYS A 111 8.45 -13.58 4.61
CA CYS A 111 7.41 -13.11 5.52
C CYS A 111 6.28 -14.14 5.62
N TYR A 112 5.47 -14.05 6.68
CA TYR A 112 4.22 -14.79 6.73
C TYR A 112 3.17 -14.11 5.86
N TYR A 113 2.25 -14.93 5.28
CA TYR A 113 1.06 -14.45 4.59
C TYR A 113 -0.18 -15.27 4.97
N CYS A 114 -1.36 -14.75 4.64
CA CYS A 114 -2.65 -15.40 4.86
C CYS A 114 -3.25 -15.83 3.51
N ASP A 115 -3.71 -17.10 3.43
CA ASP A 115 -4.39 -17.64 2.24
C ASP A 115 -5.92 -17.71 2.40
N GLY A 116 -6.45 -17.17 3.50
CA GLY A 116 -7.87 -17.24 3.87
C GLY A 116 -8.19 -18.39 4.84
N GLN A 117 -7.33 -19.39 4.96
CA GLN A 117 -7.47 -20.51 5.90
C GLN A 117 -6.42 -20.43 7.01
N SER A 118 -5.23 -20.03 6.69
CA SER A 118 -4.08 -19.94 7.59
C SER A 118 -3.32 -18.66 7.37
N CYS A 119 -2.73 -18.11 8.43
CA CYS A 119 -1.80 -16.99 8.40
C CYS A 119 -0.37 -17.39 8.81
N LEU A 120 -0.04 -18.67 8.68
CA LEU A 120 1.28 -19.26 8.98
C LEU A 120 2.05 -19.66 7.73
N ASN A 121 1.47 -19.46 6.54
CA ASN A 121 2.15 -19.70 5.28
C ASN A 121 3.26 -18.67 5.08
N THR A 122 4.32 -19.04 4.37
CA THR A 122 5.46 -18.16 4.13
C THR A 122 5.59 -17.81 2.65
N VAL A 123 6.02 -16.58 2.38
CA VAL A 123 6.26 -16.06 1.04
C VAL A 123 7.65 -15.44 0.95
N SER A 124 8.37 -15.72 -0.13
CA SER A 124 9.63 -15.05 -0.45
C SER A 124 9.33 -13.67 -1.02
N CYS A 125 9.89 -12.64 -0.40
CA CYS A 125 9.79 -11.27 -0.87
C CYS A 125 10.66 -11.07 -2.13
N SER A 126 10.30 -10.11 -2.96
CA SER A 126 10.94 -9.89 -4.25
C SER A 126 11.27 -8.40 -4.46
N GLY A 127 12.32 -8.11 -5.24
CA GLY A 127 12.68 -6.72 -5.58
C GLY A 127 12.86 -5.84 -4.34
N SER A 128 12.09 -4.74 -4.25
CA SER A 128 12.19 -3.74 -3.18
C SER A 128 11.39 -4.06 -1.91
N GLU A 129 10.78 -5.25 -1.82
CA GLU A 129 9.97 -5.67 -0.66
C GLU A 129 10.86 -6.01 0.55
N ASP A 130 11.32 -5.01 1.28
CA ASP A 130 12.30 -5.14 2.36
C ASP A 130 11.68 -5.18 3.78
N ARG A 131 10.35 -5.18 3.87
CA ARG A 131 9.58 -5.25 5.12
C ARG A 131 8.58 -6.39 5.09
N CYS A 132 8.34 -6.99 6.26
CA CYS A 132 7.13 -7.78 6.48
C CYS A 132 6.05 -6.89 7.07
N PHE A 133 4.81 -7.07 6.65
CA PHE A 133 3.68 -6.31 7.18
C PHE A 133 2.56 -7.21 7.69
N LYS A 134 1.77 -6.65 8.58
CA LYS A 134 0.49 -7.16 9.05
C LYS A 134 -0.49 -5.99 9.06
N ALA A 135 -1.67 -6.20 8.52
CA ALA A 135 -2.78 -5.25 8.61
C ALA A 135 -4.04 -6.00 9.06
N THR A 136 -4.89 -5.33 9.83
CA THR A 136 -6.18 -5.85 10.27
C THR A 136 -7.25 -4.88 9.81
N GLY A 137 -8.22 -5.37 9.07
CA GLY A 137 -9.36 -4.59 8.60
C GLY A 137 -10.68 -5.25 8.98
N SER A 138 -11.79 -4.59 8.70
CA SER A 138 -13.14 -5.13 8.86
C SER A 138 -13.81 -5.15 7.49
N SER A 139 -14.34 -6.29 7.11
CA SER A 139 -15.12 -6.46 5.88
C SER A 139 -16.39 -7.21 6.20
N GLY A 140 -17.56 -6.60 5.95
CA GLY A 140 -18.86 -7.22 6.25
C GLY A 140 -19.06 -7.57 7.72
N GLY A 141 -18.45 -6.81 8.66
CA GLY A 141 -18.51 -7.08 10.10
C GLY A 141 -17.55 -8.17 10.59
N GLN A 142 -16.73 -8.76 9.71
CA GLN A 142 -15.71 -9.73 10.06
C GLN A 142 -14.33 -9.08 10.06
N SER A 143 -13.48 -9.45 11.03
CA SER A 143 -12.09 -9.03 11.06
C SER A 143 -11.29 -9.84 10.03
N VAL A 144 -10.63 -9.14 9.12
CA VAL A 144 -9.74 -9.73 8.10
C VAL A 144 -8.31 -9.33 8.40
N VAL A 145 -7.44 -10.31 8.46
CA VAL A 145 -5.99 -10.12 8.64
C VAL A 145 -5.30 -10.35 7.31
N VAL A 146 -4.47 -9.39 6.90
CA VAL A 146 -3.60 -9.50 5.72
C VAL A 146 -2.15 -9.41 6.18
N LYS A 147 -1.31 -10.29 5.66
CA LYS A 147 0.12 -10.34 5.91
C LYS A 147 0.88 -10.54 4.62
N GLY A 148 2.15 -10.16 4.59
CA GLY A 148 3.01 -10.36 3.43
C GLY A 148 4.28 -9.53 3.48
N CYS A 149 4.84 -9.31 2.30
CA CYS A 149 5.99 -8.44 2.06
C CYS A 149 5.55 -7.08 1.53
N LEU A 150 6.24 -6.03 1.93
CA LEU A 150 5.96 -4.66 1.52
C LEU A 150 7.29 -3.90 1.35
N SER A 151 7.35 -2.98 0.40
CA SER A 151 8.48 -2.05 0.34
C SER A 151 8.44 -1.05 1.50
N LYS A 152 9.60 -0.57 1.95
CA LYS A 152 9.68 0.43 3.04
C LYS A 152 8.83 1.66 2.76
N SER A 153 8.89 2.20 1.54
CA SER A 153 8.11 3.38 1.15
C SER A 153 6.60 3.18 1.29
N SER A 154 6.09 2.01 0.86
CA SER A 154 4.68 1.67 1.01
C SER A 154 4.30 1.42 2.48
N CYS A 155 5.23 0.92 3.27
CA CYS A 155 5.05 0.69 4.69
C CYS A 155 4.94 2.02 5.46
N ASP A 156 5.86 2.95 5.19
CA ASP A 156 5.85 4.28 5.80
C ASP A 156 4.54 5.02 5.45
N ALA A 157 4.08 4.92 4.21
CA ALA A 157 2.79 5.48 3.79
C ALA A 157 1.60 4.81 4.51
N ALA A 158 1.55 3.47 4.56
CA ALA A 158 0.44 2.74 5.19
C ALA A 158 0.32 3.00 6.70
N THR A 159 1.43 3.26 7.38
CA THR A 159 1.44 3.56 8.82
C THR A 159 1.19 5.03 9.14
N SER A 160 1.40 5.93 8.18
CA SER A 160 1.14 7.37 8.35
C SER A 160 -0.35 7.74 8.15
N VAL A 161 -1.08 6.95 7.35
CA VAL A 161 -2.52 7.15 7.13
C VAL A 161 -3.28 6.46 8.27
N GLY A 162 -3.81 7.24 9.21
CA GLY A 162 -4.53 6.75 10.40
C GLY A 162 -5.81 5.94 10.13
N ASP A 163 -6.20 5.78 8.87
CA ASP A 163 -7.41 5.05 8.46
C ASP A 163 -7.23 3.52 8.40
N VAL A 164 -5.99 3.01 8.38
CA VAL A 164 -5.72 1.58 8.42
C VAL A 164 -5.45 1.16 9.88
N GLN A 165 -6.52 0.92 10.62
CA GLN A 165 -6.39 0.43 11.99
C GLN A 165 -5.62 -0.90 12.02
N GLY A 166 -4.55 -0.96 12.80
CA GLY A 166 -3.77 -2.18 13.01
C GLY A 166 -2.77 -2.52 11.90
N ALA A 167 -2.37 -1.57 11.04
CA ALA A 167 -1.24 -1.75 10.14
C ALA A 167 0.08 -1.65 10.91
N SER A 168 0.95 -2.62 10.72
CA SER A 168 2.29 -2.64 11.30
C SER A 168 3.28 -3.28 10.34
N CYS A 169 4.49 -2.75 10.34
CA CYS A 169 5.60 -3.29 9.56
C CYS A 169 6.79 -3.57 10.45
N CYS A 170 7.59 -4.55 10.04
CA CYS A 170 8.79 -4.93 10.77
C CYS A 170 9.93 -5.32 9.84
N GLU A 171 11.14 -5.25 10.35
CA GLU A 171 12.36 -5.73 9.71
C GLU A 171 12.67 -7.17 10.15
N GLY A 172 13.42 -7.89 9.36
CA GLY A 172 13.78 -9.27 9.66
C GLY A 172 12.81 -10.29 9.04
N ASN A 173 13.30 -11.51 8.91
CA ASN A 173 12.50 -12.59 8.35
C ASN A 173 11.42 -13.04 9.33
N LEU A 174 10.20 -13.26 8.81
CA LEU A 174 9.06 -13.80 9.55
C LEU A 174 8.63 -12.95 10.77
N CYS A 175 9.03 -11.67 10.83
CA CYS A 175 8.74 -10.79 11.96
C CYS A 175 7.25 -10.43 12.11
N ASN A 176 6.44 -10.59 11.04
CA ASN A 176 4.99 -10.39 11.06
C ASN A 176 4.21 -11.64 11.54
N GLY A 177 4.88 -12.55 12.25
CA GLY A 177 4.24 -13.67 12.96
C GLY A 177 3.24 -13.19 14.02
N ALA A 178 2.66 -14.12 14.75
CA ALA A 178 1.98 -13.77 16.00
C ALA A 178 3.04 -13.17 16.94
N GLN A 179 2.76 -12.02 17.56
CA GLN A 179 3.60 -11.57 18.67
C GLN A 179 3.64 -12.72 19.69
N SER A 180 4.81 -13.33 19.82
CA SER A 180 4.96 -14.38 20.80
C SER A 180 4.76 -13.73 22.18
N VAL A 181 3.78 -14.19 22.89
CA VAL A 181 3.50 -13.86 24.31
C VAL A 181 4.68 -14.27 25.22
N THR A 182 5.71 -14.84 24.63
CA THR A 182 6.91 -15.39 25.27
C THR A 182 7.63 -14.35 26.15
N GLN A 183 7.63 -13.07 25.76
CA GLN A 183 8.30 -12.05 26.56
C GLN A 183 7.53 -11.71 27.83
N SER A 184 6.19 -11.67 27.78
CA SER A 184 5.34 -11.49 28.97
C SER A 184 5.37 -12.71 29.87
N PHE A 185 5.46 -13.93 29.31
CA PHE A 185 5.53 -15.16 30.07
C PHE A 185 6.87 -15.29 30.82
N LEU A 186 7.97 -14.89 30.21
CA LEU A 186 9.29 -14.85 30.86
C LEU A 186 9.33 -13.83 32.01
N PHE A 187 8.76 -12.64 31.83
CA PHE A 187 8.65 -11.64 32.90
C PHE A 187 7.76 -12.15 34.05
N LEU A 188 6.63 -12.79 33.75
CA LEU A 188 5.75 -13.41 34.76
C LEU A 188 6.44 -14.56 35.48
N CYS A 189 7.15 -15.43 34.81
CA CYS A 189 7.91 -16.53 35.41
C CYS A 189 9.07 -16.00 36.28
N CYS A 190 9.81 -14.97 35.82
CA CYS A 190 10.87 -14.37 36.61
C CYS A 190 10.35 -13.65 37.83
N SER A 191 9.21 -12.97 37.77
CA SER A 191 8.58 -12.30 38.92
C SER A 191 8.02 -13.31 39.93
N LEU A 192 7.41 -14.41 39.50
CA LEU A 192 6.94 -15.49 40.37
C LEU A 192 8.10 -16.24 41.04
N LEU A 193 9.19 -16.54 40.32
CA LEU A 193 10.39 -17.14 40.87
C LEU A 193 11.06 -16.22 41.91
N SER A 194 11.17 -14.90 41.62
CA SER A 194 11.65 -13.92 42.61
C SER A 194 10.79 -13.87 43.86
N PHE A 195 9.48 -13.97 43.73
CA PHE A 195 8.56 -13.97 44.87
C PHE A 195 8.70 -15.22 45.72
N ILE A 196 8.86 -16.42 45.10
CA ILE A 196 9.04 -17.70 45.77
C ILE A 196 10.41 -17.80 46.46
N LEU A 197 11.45 -17.14 45.94
CA LEU A 197 12.80 -17.17 46.53
C LEU A 197 12.98 -16.15 47.66
N LEU A 198 12.08 -15.16 47.80
CA LEU A 198 12.11 -14.13 48.81
C LEU A 198 11.14 -14.36 49.99
N HIS A 199 10.32 -15.44 49.94
CA HIS A 199 9.40 -15.89 50.98
C HIS A 199 9.60 -17.36 51.30
#